data_082d5f08eb37a453c21558f23bfee454
#
_entry.id   082d5f08eb37a453c21558f23bfee454
#
_cell.length_a   1.000
_cell.length_b   1.000
_cell.length_c   1.000
_cell.angle_alpha   90.00
_cell.angle_beta   90.00
_cell.angle_gamma   90.00
#
_symmetry.space_group_name_H-M   'P 1'
#
loop_
_entity.id
_entity.type
_entity.pdbx_description
1 polymer ?
#
loop_
_entity_poly.entity_id
_entity_poly.type
_entity_poly.pdbx_seq_one_letter_code
_entity_poly.pdbx_strand_id
1 'polypeptide(L)'
;MRLSDGYASVPPHLIFLGIYPAMTQLSYAAAGVDIDAGDELVDRIKPLAKKTLIPGVLASVGGFGAMFEISKEYKNPVLVTGTDGVGTKLKLAFTLGRHDTVGQDLVGMSVNDILVQGAKSLFFLDYYACGKLDVDIAERVVGGVARGCELAGCALIGGETAEMPGMYPEGEYDLAGFAVGIVEKDEAIDGKSIAAGDVVLGLASSGPHSNGFSLIRKVVEVTNTSWDMPLDGRTLADCVMEPTRIYVKQVLNVMKSIKIKGMAHITGGGLIENVPRILPENTQAVIHADSWTRPAVFDWLQQAGNIDSHEMHRVFNNGIGMVVIVSAEEADAAMKAFEAEGEKVFRLGEIVDRKDGEPGCVVI
;
A
#
# COMPACT_ATOMS: atom_id res chain seq x y z
N MET A 1 29.36 -57.05 46.53
CA MET A 1 28.83 -55.86 47.19
C MET A 1 27.68 -55.35 46.37
N ARG A 2 26.43 -55.67 46.75
CA ARG A 2 25.20 -55.29 46.02
C ARG A 2 24.70 -53.93 46.55
N LEU A 3 24.48 -53.03 45.69
CA LEU A 3 23.74 -51.80 45.96
C LEU A 3 22.29 -51.99 45.51
N SER A 4 21.40 -52.00 46.46
CA SER A 4 19.96 -52.18 46.27
C SER A 4 19.28 -50.84 45.92
N ASP A 5 18.43 -50.92 44.92
CA ASP A 5 17.57 -49.83 44.39
C ASP A 5 16.56 -49.38 45.45
N GLY A 6 16.52 -48.06 45.66
CA GLY A 6 15.44 -47.38 46.38
C GLY A 6 14.60 -46.55 45.43
N TYR A 7 13.62 -47.16 44.75
CA TYR A 7 12.53 -46.40 44.11
C TYR A 7 11.52 -45.99 45.18
N ALA A 8 11.49 -44.72 45.49
CA ALA A 8 10.43 -44.15 46.28
C ALA A 8 9.12 -44.15 45.46
N SER A 9 8.16 -44.92 45.85
CA SER A 9 6.82 -44.99 45.31
C SER A 9 6.11 -43.65 45.55
N VAL A 10 5.73 -42.95 44.47
CA VAL A 10 4.81 -41.82 44.50
C VAL A 10 3.42 -42.37 44.89
N PRO A 11 2.74 -41.81 45.91
CA PRO A 11 1.41 -42.28 46.27
C PRO A 11 0.39 -41.93 45.18
N PRO A 12 -0.49 -42.84 44.78
CA PRO A 12 -1.58 -42.56 43.84
C PRO A 12 -2.66 -41.75 44.56
N HIS A 13 -3.17 -40.73 43.83
CA HIS A 13 -4.42 -40.01 44.11
C HIS A 13 -4.41 -38.92 45.17
N LEU A 14 -3.81 -37.80 44.85
CA LEU A 14 -4.39 -36.51 45.21
C LEU A 14 -5.35 -36.08 44.08
N ILE A 15 -6.58 -36.57 44.16
CA ILE A 15 -7.70 -35.97 43.43
C ILE A 15 -7.94 -34.64 44.13
N PHE A 16 -7.44 -33.56 43.56
CA PHE A 16 -7.90 -32.20 43.89
C PHE A 16 -9.38 -32.10 43.46
N LEU A 17 -10.27 -32.49 44.35
CA LEU A 17 -11.67 -32.03 44.32
C LEU A 17 -11.66 -30.53 44.67
N GLY A 18 -11.11 -29.72 43.77
CA GLY A 18 -11.39 -28.28 43.78
C GLY A 18 -12.88 -28.14 43.49
N ILE A 19 -13.63 -27.53 44.40
CA ILE A 19 -14.99 -27.05 44.18
C ILE A 19 -14.81 -25.94 43.13
N TYR A 20 -14.81 -26.33 41.83
CA TYR A 20 -14.96 -25.34 40.76
C TYR A 20 -16.40 -24.79 40.93
N PRO A 21 -16.61 -23.45 41.13
CA PRO A 21 -17.96 -22.87 41.01
C PRO A 21 -18.47 -23.34 39.63
N ALA A 22 -19.79 -23.60 39.55
CA ALA A 22 -20.39 -24.04 38.28
C ALA A 22 -19.93 -23.15 37.17
N MET A 23 -18.90 -23.62 36.39
CA MET A 23 -18.32 -22.86 35.33
C MET A 23 -19.36 -22.78 34.20
N THR A 24 -19.69 -21.57 33.80
CA THR A 24 -20.46 -21.34 32.59
C THR A 24 -19.76 -22.11 31.46
N GLN A 25 -20.54 -22.82 30.65
CA GLN A 25 -19.97 -23.55 29.51
C GLN A 25 -19.18 -22.56 28.66
N LEU A 26 -17.88 -22.77 28.54
CA LEU A 26 -17.01 -21.94 27.71
C LEU A 26 -17.30 -22.18 26.23
N SER A 27 -17.36 -21.11 25.46
CA SER A 27 -17.50 -21.16 24.01
C SER A 27 -16.43 -20.25 23.37
N TYR A 28 -16.20 -20.40 22.09
CA TYR A 28 -15.27 -19.56 21.36
C TYR A 28 -15.75 -18.11 21.32
N ALA A 29 -17.07 -17.90 21.18
CA ALA A 29 -17.69 -16.58 21.31
C ALA A 29 -17.48 -15.97 22.71
N ALA A 30 -17.55 -16.77 23.79
CA ALA A 30 -17.23 -16.30 25.14
C ALA A 30 -15.74 -15.94 25.32
N ALA A 31 -14.86 -16.45 24.46
CA ALA A 31 -13.44 -16.08 24.38
C ALA A 31 -13.19 -14.86 23.45
N GLY A 32 -14.24 -14.30 22.84
CA GLY A 32 -14.17 -13.08 22.03
C GLY A 32 -14.02 -13.32 20.52
N VAL A 33 -14.24 -14.55 20.01
CA VAL A 33 -14.19 -14.88 18.57
C VAL A 33 -15.56 -15.36 18.11
N ASP A 34 -16.14 -14.65 17.11
CA ASP A 34 -17.47 -14.92 16.57
C ASP A 34 -17.37 -15.56 15.17
N ILE A 35 -17.53 -16.89 15.12
CA ILE A 35 -17.47 -17.66 13.86
C ILE A 35 -18.61 -17.25 12.92
N ASP A 36 -19.82 -17.04 13.46
CA ASP A 36 -21.00 -16.70 12.64
C ASP A 36 -20.82 -15.33 11.96
N ALA A 37 -20.21 -14.36 12.66
CA ALA A 37 -19.85 -13.06 12.08
C ALA A 37 -18.80 -13.20 10.97
N GLY A 38 -17.84 -14.12 11.13
CA GLY A 38 -16.86 -14.44 10.11
C GLY A 38 -17.52 -15.02 8.85
N ASP A 39 -18.42 -15.97 9.00
CA ASP A 39 -19.17 -16.58 7.89
C ASP A 39 -20.05 -15.54 7.18
N GLU A 40 -20.75 -14.68 7.94
CA GLU A 40 -21.53 -13.58 7.39
C GLU A 40 -20.65 -12.62 6.55
N LEU A 41 -19.49 -12.24 7.06
CA LEU A 41 -18.57 -11.39 6.30
C LEU A 41 -18.16 -12.05 4.99
N VAL A 42 -17.78 -13.34 5.01
CA VAL A 42 -17.40 -14.08 3.80
C VAL A 42 -18.52 -14.04 2.76
N ASP A 43 -19.77 -14.20 3.16
CA ASP A 43 -20.91 -14.16 2.24
C ASP A 43 -21.11 -12.74 1.65
N ARG A 44 -20.89 -11.68 2.44
CA ARG A 44 -21.00 -10.30 1.97
C ARG A 44 -19.86 -9.90 1.01
N ILE A 45 -18.63 -10.39 1.23
CA ILE A 45 -17.48 -10.02 0.38
C ILE A 45 -17.37 -10.84 -0.92
N LYS A 46 -17.92 -12.04 -1.00
CA LYS A 46 -17.94 -12.86 -2.23
C LYS A 46 -18.41 -12.10 -3.47
N PRO A 47 -19.54 -11.35 -3.44
CA PRO A 47 -19.97 -10.54 -4.57
C PRO A 47 -19.00 -9.42 -4.95
N LEU A 48 -18.29 -8.85 -3.97
CA LEU A 48 -17.30 -7.79 -4.17
C LEU A 48 -16.07 -8.37 -4.90
N ALA A 49 -15.51 -9.47 -4.40
CA ALA A 49 -14.41 -10.18 -5.04
C ALA A 49 -14.78 -10.64 -6.46
N LYS A 50 -16.01 -11.13 -6.68
CA LYS A 50 -16.48 -11.57 -7.99
C LYS A 50 -16.43 -10.49 -9.06
N LYS A 51 -16.62 -9.21 -8.71
CA LYS A 51 -16.55 -8.08 -9.65
C LYS A 51 -15.13 -7.85 -10.19
N THR A 52 -14.11 -8.29 -9.45
CA THR A 52 -12.71 -8.10 -9.80
C THR A 52 -12.13 -9.22 -10.67
N LEU A 53 -12.88 -10.29 -10.93
CA LEU A 53 -12.37 -11.46 -11.64
C LEU A 53 -11.90 -11.10 -13.05
N ILE A 54 -10.73 -11.62 -13.39
CA ILE A 54 -10.10 -11.49 -14.70
C ILE A 54 -9.80 -12.87 -15.29
N PRO A 55 -9.54 -12.98 -16.61
CA PRO A 55 -9.06 -14.24 -17.19
C PRO A 55 -7.82 -14.76 -16.47
N GLY A 56 -7.80 -16.07 -16.25
CA GLY A 56 -6.74 -16.74 -15.48
C GLY A 56 -7.17 -17.17 -14.08
N VAL A 57 -8.19 -16.56 -13.48
CA VAL A 57 -8.71 -17.02 -12.17
C VAL A 57 -9.45 -18.34 -12.36
N LEU A 58 -8.92 -19.41 -11.72
CA LEU A 58 -9.52 -20.76 -11.74
C LEU A 58 -10.28 -21.08 -10.45
N ALA A 59 -9.82 -20.55 -9.32
CA ALA A 59 -10.49 -20.64 -8.03
C ALA A 59 -10.21 -19.37 -7.21
N SER A 60 -11.19 -18.92 -6.45
CA SER A 60 -11.12 -17.69 -5.66
C SER A 60 -11.76 -17.88 -4.28
N VAL A 61 -12.23 -16.79 -3.63
CA VAL A 61 -12.76 -16.75 -2.26
C VAL A 61 -13.72 -17.90 -1.92
N GLY A 62 -13.46 -18.59 -0.81
CA GLY A 62 -14.30 -19.66 -0.25
C GLY A 62 -13.64 -21.04 -0.26
N GLY A 63 -12.39 -21.18 -0.77
CA GLY A 63 -11.56 -22.39 -0.66
C GLY A 63 -10.35 -22.17 0.25
N PHE A 64 -9.53 -23.21 0.44
CA PHE A 64 -8.28 -23.11 1.20
C PHE A 64 -7.23 -22.24 0.50
N GLY A 65 -7.30 -22.13 -0.82
CA GLY A 65 -6.37 -21.35 -1.61
C GLY A 65 -6.98 -20.99 -2.96
N ALA A 66 -6.40 -19.98 -3.59
CA ALA A 66 -6.80 -19.54 -4.91
C ALA A 66 -5.87 -20.10 -5.98
N MET A 67 -6.38 -20.24 -7.20
CA MET A 67 -5.59 -20.69 -8.35
C MET A 67 -5.68 -19.69 -9.50
N PHE A 68 -4.52 -19.41 -10.08
CA PHE A 68 -4.42 -18.50 -11.23
C PHE A 68 -3.58 -19.14 -12.35
N GLU A 69 -4.12 -19.19 -13.56
CA GLU A 69 -3.44 -19.68 -14.74
C GLU A 69 -2.69 -18.52 -15.42
N ILE A 70 -1.39 -18.71 -15.63
CA ILE A 70 -0.58 -17.75 -16.37
C ILE A 70 -0.92 -17.85 -17.87
N SER A 71 -1.18 -16.71 -18.51
CA SER A 71 -1.47 -16.64 -19.94
C SER A 71 -0.30 -17.17 -20.77
N LYS A 72 -0.61 -17.93 -21.82
CA LYS A 72 0.37 -18.44 -22.78
C LYS A 72 0.96 -17.37 -23.70
N GLU A 73 0.49 -16.13 -23.60
CA GLU A 73 1.08 -14.98 -24.32
C GLU A 73 2.50 -14.64 -23.81
N TYR A 74 2.78 -14.92 -22.53
CA TYR A 74 4.10 -14.76 -21.95
C TYR A 74 5.01 -15.91 -22.39
N LYS A 75 6.20 -15.55 -22.93
CA LYS A 75 7.21 -16.52 -23.41
C LYS A 75 8.22 -16.86 -22.33
N ASN A 76 8.65 -15.86 -21.57
CA ASN A 76 9.61 -15.98 -20.48
C ASN A 76 9.15 -15.16 -19.28
N PRO A 77 8.02 -15.55 -18.65
CA PRO A 77 7.40 -14.76 -17.60
C PRO A 77 8.22 -14.70 -16.33
N VAL A 78 8.25 -13.52 -15.71
CA VAL A 78 8.77 -13.30 -14.35
C VAL A 78 7.63 -12.81 -13.49
N LEU A 79 7.45 -13.46 -12.32
CA LEU A 79 6.51 -12.99 -11.31
C LEU A 79 7.17 -11.90 -10.48
N VAL A 80 6.43 -10.83 -10.25
CA VAL A 80 6.82 -9.71 -9.39
C VAL A 80 5.84 -9.64 -8.24
N THR A 81 6.35 -9.57 -7.01
CA THR A 81 5.51 -9.57 -5.81
C THR A 81 5.83 -8.38 -4.94
N GLY A 82 4.81 -7.83 -4.29
CA GLY A 82 4.91 -6.77 -3.29
C GLY A 82 3.95 -7.02 -2.14
N THR A 83 4.35 -6.60 -0.96
CA THR A 83 3.49 -6.61 0.23
C THR A 83 3.62 -5.28 0.93
N ASP A 84 2.50 -4.73 1.36
CA ASP A 84 2.45 -3.48 2.10
C ASP A 84 1.24 -3.42 3.03
N GLY A 85 1.19 -2.41 3.89
CA GLY A 85 0.07 -2.06 4.75
C GLY A 85 -0.46 -0.66 4.46
N VAL A 86 -1.43 -0.21 5.27
CA VAL A 86 -1.92 1.17 5.22
C VAL A 86 -1.22 2.06 6.25
N GLY A 87 -0.75 1.45 7.32
CA GLY A 87 -0.04 2.16 8.38
C GLY A 87 -0.96 3.05 9.22
N THR A 88 -0.39 4.13 9.79
CA THR A 88 -1.09 4.97 10.79
C THR A 88 -2.19 5.87 10.22
N LYS A 89 -2.45 5.84 8.91
CA LYS A 89 -3.67 6.39 8.29
C LYS A 89 -4.91 5.70 8.88
N LEU A 90 -4.81 4.41 9.24
CA LEU A 90 -5.89 3.66 9.90
C LEU A 90 -6.34 4.33 11.21
N LYS A 91 -5.43 4.89 12.01
CA LYS A 91 -5.80 5.62 13.23
C LYS A 91 -6.71 6.82 12.94
N LEU A 92 -6.50 7.48 11.80
CA LEU A 92 -7.36 8.56 11.38
C LEU A 92 -8.70 8.03 10.85
N ALA A 93 -8.69 6.91 10.12
CA ALA A 93 -9.91 6.24 9.68
C ALA A 93 -10.80 5.87 10.87
N PHE A 94 -10.25 5.34 11.96
CA PHE A 94 -10.98 5.04 13.20
C PHE A 94 -11.57 6.32 13.83
N THR A 95 -10.75 7.38 13.94
CA THR A 95 -11.17 8.66 14.54
C THR A 95 -12.34 9.30 13.78
N LEU A 96 -12.32 9.20 12.44
CA LEU A 96 -13.29 9.85 11.56
C LEU A 96 -14.46 8.93 11.14
N GLY A 97 -14.41 7.63 11.46
CA GLY A 97 -15.38 6.63 10.98
C GLY A 97 -15.35 6.43 9.47
N ARG A 98 -14.20 6.67 8.82
CA ARG A 98 -14.02 6.61 7.36
C ARG A 98 -13.24 5.36 6.95
N HIS A 99 -13.95 4.30 6.65
CA HIS A 99 -13.38 2.98 6.37
C HIS A 99 -13.42 2.58 4.90
N ASP A 100 -14.16 3.30 4.05
CA ASP A 100 -14.48 2.89 2.68
C ASP A 100 -13.28 2.95 1.73
N THR A 101 -12.29 3.80 2.00
CA THR A 101 -11.18 4.08 1.09
C THR A 101 -9.85 3.45 1.49
N VAL A 102 -9.70 3.02 2.75
CA VAL A 102 -8.41 2.46 3.24
C VAL A 102 -8.05 1.13 2.56
N GLY A 103 -9.05 0.37 2.08
CA GLY A 103 -8.79 -0.81 1.26
C GLY A 103 -8.19 -0.46 -0.11
N GLN A 104 -8.60 0.67 -0.72
CA GLN A 104 -7.96 1.17 -1.94
C GLN A 104 -6.52 1.62 -1.66
N ASP A 105 -6.25 2.24 -0.49
CA ASP A 105 -4.89 2.56 -0.06
C ASP A 105 -4.03 1.31 -0.02
N LEU A 106 -4.51 0.23 0.62
CA LEU A 106 -3.80 -1.04 0.72
C LEU A 106 -3.40 -1.59 -0.64
N VAL A 107 -4.35 -1.63 -1.58
CA VAL A 107 -4.09 -2.09 -2.95
C VAL A 107 -3.11 -1.16 -3.65
N GLY A 108 -3.34 0.17 -3.58
CA GLY A 108 -2.49 1.18 -4.23
C GLY A 108 -1.03 1.09 -3.82
N MET A 109 -0.77 0.93 -2.52
CA MET A 109 0.58 0.78 -1.98
C MET A 109 1.29 -0.44 -2.58
N SER A 110 0.60 -1.58 -2.67
CA SER A 110 1.20 -2.83 -3.14
C SER A 110 1.33 -2.92 -4.68
N VAL A 111 0.28 -2.51 -5.43
CA VAL A 111 0.29 -2.67 -6.90
C VAL A 111 1.16 -1.64 -7.60
N ASN A 112 1.31 -0.43 -7.04
CA ASN A 112 2.24 0.57 -7.57
C ASN A 112 3.70 0.12 -7.40
N ASP A 113 4.03 -0.61 -6.32
CA ASP A 113 5.37 -1.12 -6.09
C ASP A 113 5.79 -2.20 -7.09
N ILE A 114 4.86 -3.07 -7.51
CA ILE A 114 5.17 -4.05 -8.55
C ILE A 114 5.15 -3.42 -9.95
N LEU A 115 4.36 -2.37 -10.14
CA LEU A 115 4.28 -1.62 -11.40
C LEU A 115 5.61 -0.99 -11.78
N VAL A 116 6.41 -0.48 -10.80
CA VAL A 116 7.69 0.18 -11.10
C VAL A 116 8.69 -0.72 -11.79
N GLN A 117 8.49 -2.04 -11.73
CA GLN A 117 9.27 -3.03 -12.47
C GLN A 117 8.65 -3.41 -13.83
N GLY A 118 7.61 -2.67 -14.27
CA GLY A 118 6.89 -2.94 -15.52
C GLY A 118 5.86 -4.07 -15.42
N ALA A 119 5.59 -4.58 -14.21
CA ALA A 119 4.70 -5.72 -14.03
C ALA A 119 3.22 -5.34 -14.12
N LYS A 120 2.46 -6.13 -14.87
CA LYS A 120 0.99 -6.13 -14.86
C LYS A 120 0.50 -6.88 -13.63
N SER A 121 -0.31 -6.25 -12.79
CA SER A 121 -0.95 -6.91 -11.65
C SER A 121 -1.88 -8.02 -12.11
N LEU A 122 -1.75 -9.22 -11.52
CA LEU A 122 -2.58 -10.38 -11.79
C LEU A 122 -3.65 -10.55 -10.72
N PHE A 123 -3.21 -10.61 -9.47
CA PHE A 123 -4.12 -10.80 -8.34
C PHE A 123 -3.58 -10.19 -7.05
N PHE A 124 -4.49 -10.03 -6.13
CA PHE A 124 -4.29 -9.45 -4.81
C PHE A 124 -4.89 -10.36 -3.73
N LEU A 125 -4.24 -10.42 -2.59
CA LEU A 125 -4.74 -11.03 -1.37
C LEU A 125 -4.64 -10.01 -0.24
N ASP A 126 -5.62 -10.00 0.65
CA ASP A 126 -5.63 -9.14 1.83
C ASP A 126 -5.60 -9.94 3.13
N TYR A 127 -5.09 -9.31 4.17
CA TYR A 127 -5.18 -9.78 5.54
C TYR A 127 -5.81 -8.68 6.38
N TYR A 128 -6.98 -8.96 6.92
CA TYR A 128 -7.71 -8.10 7.84
C TYR A 128 -7.62 -8.67 9.24
N ALA A 129 -6.93 -7.99 10.16
CA ALA A 129 -6.76 -8.41 11.54
C ALA A 129 -7.41 -7.40 12.49
N CYS A 130 -8.28 -7.84 13.40
CA CYS A 130 -9.01 -6.96 14.31
C CYS A 130 -9.07 -7.52 15.73
N GLY A 131 -9.39 -6.65 16.70
CA GLY A 131 -9.62 -7.09 18.08
C GLY A 131 -10.97 -7.77 18.24
N LYS A 132 -11.99 -7.21 17.56
CA LYS A 132 -13.36 -7.75 17.47
C LYS A 132 -13.89 -7.43 16.08
N LEU A 133 -14.50 -8.42 15.45
CA LEU A 133 -15.03 -8.26 14.10
C LEU A 133 -16.33 -7.44 14.11
N ASP A 134 -16.29 -6.30 13.43
CA ASP A 134 -17.47 -5.55 13.01
C ASP A 134 -17.68 -5.83 11.51
N VAL A 135 -18.71 -6.58 11.19
CA VAL A 135 -18.99 -7.05 9.83
C VAL A 135 -19.24 -5.88 8.87
N ASP A 136 -19.93 -4.83 9.31
CA ASP A 136 -20.25 -3.68 8.47
C ASP A 136 -18.97 -2.87 8.13
N ILE A 137 -18.09 -2.69 9.11
CA ILE A 137 -16.80 -2.02 8.90
C ILE A 137 -15.91 -2.88 7.99
N ALA A 138 -15.80 -4.17 8.26
CA ALA A 138 -14.97 -5.07 7.46
C ALA A 138 -15.46 -5.17 6.00
N GLU A 139 -16.77 -5.23 5.75
CA GLU A 139 -17.35 -5.19 4.40
C GLU A 139 -16.96 -3.90 3.66
N ARG A 140 -17.01 -2.74 4.33
CA ARG A 140 -16.60 -1.45 3.75
C ARG A 140 -15.13 -1.44 3.39
N VAL A 141 -14.26 -1.95 4.27
CA VAL A 141 -12.82 -2.04 4.03
C VAL A 141 -12.52 -2.96 2.84
N VAL A 142 -13.09 -4.18 2.83
CA VAL A 142 -12.89 -5.12 1.71
C VAL A 142 -13.53 -4.60 0.42
N GLY A 143 -14.63 -3.83 0.52
CA GLY A 143 -15.19 -3.08 -0.59
C GLY A 143 -14.19 -2.10 -1.21
N GLY A 144 -13.43 -1.39 -0.38
CA GLY A 144 -12.30 -0.56 -0.80
C GLY A 144 -11.18 -1.36 -1.46
N VAL A 145 -10.85 -2.55 -0.92
CA VAL A 145 -9.87 -3.47 -1.56
C VAL A 145 -10.35 -3.90 -2.94
N ALA A 146 -11.60 -4.36 -3.07
CA ALA A 146 -12.17 -4.74 -4.35
C ALA A 146 -12.14 -3.58 -5.35
N ARG A 147 -12.48 -2.36 -4.90
CA ARG A 147 -12.40 -1.16 -5.73
C ARG A 147 -10.97 -0.87 -6.20
N GLY A 148 -9.98 -1.01 -5.32
CA GLY A 148 -8.56 -0.88 -5.68
C GLY A 148 -8.14 -1.91 -6.73
N CYS A 149 -8.58 -3.17 -6.58
CA CYS A 149 -8.32 -4.23 -7.56
C CYS A 149 -8.96 -3.94 -8.92
N GLU A 150 -10.21 -3.43 -8.96
CA GLU A 150 -10.85 -2.98 -10.20
C GLU A 150 -10.04 -1.88 -10.89
N LEU A 151 -9.54 -0.90 -10.14
CA LEU A 151 -8.70 0.19 -10.66
C LEU A 151 -7.38 -0.34 -11.20
N ALA A 152 -6.73 -1.25 -10.50
CA ALA A 152 -5.49 -1.88 -10.92
C ALA A 152 -5.69 -2.87 -12.09
N GLY A 153 -6.90 -3.42 -12.26
CA GLY A 153 -7.19 -4.45 -13.25
C GLY A 153 -6.68 -5.83 -12.85
N CYS A 154 -6.67 -6.13 -11.56
CA CYS A 154 -6.31 -7.43 -10.99
C CYS A 154 -7.48 -8.03 -10.20
N ALA A 155 -7.41 -9.33 -9.91
CA ALA A 155 -8.44 -10.01 -9.14
C ALA A 155 -8.15 -9.96 -7.64
N LEU A 156 -9.15 -9.63 -6.83
CA LEU A 156 -9.16 -9.98 -5.42
C LEU A 156 -9.46 -11.48 -5.33
N ILE A 157 -8.42 -12.29 -5.19
CA ILE A 157 -8.52 -13.74 -5.41
C ILE A 157 -8.72 -14.51 -4.10
N GLY A 158 -8.36 -13.91 -2.97
CA GLY A 158 -8.46 -14.48 -1.64
C GLY A 158 -7.99 -13.49 -0.57
N GLY A 159 -7.96 -13.96 0.65
CA GLY A 159 -7.53 -13.19 1.82
C GLY A 159 -7.80 -13.95 3.10
N GLU A 160 -7.58 -13.29 4.23
CA GLU A 160 -7.83 -13.81 5.57
C GLU A 160 -8.45 -12.73 6.44
N THR A 161 -9.42 -13.10 7.25
CA THR A 161 -9.98 -12.26 8.31
C THR A 161 -9.70 -12.92 9.65
N ALA A 162 -8.92 -12.25 10.51
CA ALA A 162 -8.53 -12.76 11.81
C ALA A 162 -9.09 -11.89 12.94
N GLU A 163 -9.95 -12.47 13.76
CA GLU A 163 -10.40 -11.89 15.02
C GLU A 163 -9.45 -12.30 16.13
N MET A 164 -8.75 -11.35 16.71
CA MET A 164 -7.65 -11.58 17.67
C MET A 164 -7.87 -10.74 18.94
N PRO A 165 -8.77 -11.19 19.84
CA PRO A 165 -9.04 -10.49 21.09
C PRO A 165 -7.78 -10.30 21.94
N GLY A 166 -7.55 -9.08 22.40
CA GLY A 166 -6.39 -8.74 23.22
C GLY A 166 -5.12 -8.39 22.44
N MET A 167 -5.03 -8.65 21.12
CA MET A 167 -3.93 -8.16 20.28
C MET A 167 -4.22 -6.76 19.73
N TYR A 168 -5.45 -6.52 19.30
CA TYR A 168 -5.92 -5.20 18.86
C TYR A 168 -7.01 -4.70 19.82
N PRO A 169 -7.09 -3.39 20.05
CA PRO A 169 -8.24 -2.79 20.75
C PRO A 169 -9.55 -3.06 20.00
N GLU A 170 -10.67 -3.08 20.73
CA GLU A 170 -11.99 -3.11 20.11
C GLU A 170 -12.20 -1.88 19.22
N GLY A 171 -12.72 -2.07 18.01
CA GLY A 171 -12.90 -1.01 17.00
C GLY A 171 -11.67 -0.67 16.19
N GLU A 172 -10.53 -1.33 16.44
CA GLU A 172 -9.32 -1.17 15.66
C GLU A 172 -9.00 -2.44 14.86
N TYR A 173 -8.39 -2.24 13.68
CA TYR A 173 -7.90 -3.31 12.80
C TYR A 173 -6.59 -2.92 12.16
N ASP A 174 -5.88 -3.90 11.62
CA ASP A 174 -4.72 -3.72 10.77
C ASP A 174 -4.94 -4.44 9.44
N LEU A 175 -4.23 -3.95 8.41
CA LEU A 175 -4.36 -4.44 7.04
C LEU A 175 -2.98 -4.76 6.46
N ALA A 176 -2.86 -5.92 5.84
CA ALA A 176 -1.72 -6.26 5.00
C ALA A 176 -2.21 -6.73 3.63
N GLY A 177 -1.53 -6.29 2.57
CA GLY A 177 -1.85 -6.61 1.19
C GLY A 177 -0.69 -7.33 0.52
N PHE A 178 -1.02 -8.25 -0.39
CA PHE A 178 -0.07 -9.03 -1.18
C PHE A 178 -0.47 -8.95 -2.64
N ALA A 179 0.32 -8.24 -3.44
CA ALA A 179 0.14 -8.14 -4.87
C ALA A 179 1.07 -9.12 -5.60
N VAL A 180 0.56 -9.77 -6.61
CA VAL A 180 1.35 -10.57 -7.54
C VAL A 180 1.09 -10.07 -8.95
N GLY A 181 2.15 -9.76 -9.66
CA GLY A 181 2.15 -9.32 -11.04
C GLY A 181 3.09 -10.15 -11.90
N ILE A 182 3.08 -9.87 -13.19
CA ILE A 182 3.85 -10.58 -14.20
C ILE A 182 4.43 -9.60 -15.21
N VAL A 183 5.63 -9.88 -15.66
CA VAL A 183 6.31 -9.15 -16.73
C VAL A 183 7.13 -10.13 -17.57
N GLU A 184 7.30 -9.85 -18.89
CA GLU A 184 8.29 -10.56 -19.70
C GLU A 184 9.69 -10.20 -19.19
N LYS A 185 10.56 -11.21 -19.07
CA LYS A 185 11.92 -11.03 -18.51
C LYS A 185 12.70 -9.91 -19.19
N ASP A 186 12.57 -9.81 -20.51
CA ASP A 186 13.32 -8.84 -21.32
C ASP A 186 12.66 -7.44 -21.32
N GLU A 187 11.44 -7.31 -20.76
CA GLU A 187 10.71 -6.06 -20.63
C GLU A 187 10.73 -5.52 -19.19
N ALA A 188 11.32 -6.25 -18.25
CA ALA A 188 11.42 -5.82 -16.86
C ALA A 188 12.24 -4.53 -16.74
N ILE A 189 11.67 -3.55 -16.02
CA ILE A 189 12.32 -2.25 -15.79
C ILE A 189 13.24 -2.38 -14.59
N ASP A 190 14.55 -2.21 -14.82
CA ASP A 190 15.60 -2.34 -13.79
C ASP A 190 16.47 -1.09 -13.62
N GLY A 191 16.17 -0.01 -14.33
CA GLY A 191 16.89 1.26 -14.27
C GLY A 191 18.27 1.31 -14.92
N LYS A 192 18.84 0.18 -15.35
CA LYS A 192 20.22 0.12 -15.86
C LYS A 192 20.48 0.95 -17.11
N SER A 193 19.45 1.27 -17.87
CA SER A 193 19.55 2.09 -19.08
C SER A 193 19.42 3.60 -18.81
N ILE A 194 19.21 4.01 -17.56
CA ILE A 194 19.18 5.42 -17.16
C ILE A 194 20.56 6.01 -17.28
N ALA A 195 20.66 7.21 -17.88
CA ALA A 195 21.91 7.93 -18.10
C ALA A 195 21.72 9.44 -17.94
N ALA A 196 22.82 10.17 -17.81
CA ALA A 196 22.81 11.64 -17.82
C ALA A 196 22.15 12.16 -19.11
N GLY A 197 21.30 13.18 -18.97
CA GLY A 197 20.47 13.76 -20.03
C GLY A 197 19.06 13.15 -20.10
N ASP A 198 18.76 12.06 -19.40
CA ASP A 198 17.40 11.56 -19.30
C ASP A 198 16.51 12.51 -18.48
N VAL A 199 15.22 12.50 -18.76
CA VAL A 199 14.24 13.40 -18.17
C VAL A 199 13.49 12.69 -17.05
N VAL A 200 13.33 13.40 -15.93
CA VAL A 200 12.53 12.97 -14.78
C VAL A 200 11.13 13.58 -14.90
N LEU A 201 10.13 12.73 -15.10
CA LEU A 201 8.72 13.09 -15.09
C LEU A 201 8.07 12.70 -13.75
N GLY A 202 7.07 13.45 -13.32
CA GLY A 202 6.30 13.16 -12.12
C GLY A 202 4.81 13.08 -12.42
N LEU A 203 4.15 12.03 -11.97
CA LEU A 203 2.71 11.91 -11.99
C LEU A 203 2.13 12.39 -10.66
N ALA A 204 1.08 13.22 -10.74
CA ALA A 204 0.46 13.79 -9.56
C ALA A 204 -0.05 12.73 -8.59
N SER A 205 0.13 12.96 -7.29
CA SER A 205 -0.56 12.22 -6.24
C SER A 205 -1.96 12.78 -6.01
N SER A 206 -2.83 12.00 -5.37
CA SER A 206 -4.15 12.42 -4.91
C SER A 206 -4.11 13.19 -3.58
N GLY A 207 -3.00 13.11 -2.87
CA GLY A 207 -2.76 13.65 -1.54
C GLY A 207 -1.56 12.97 -0.89
N PRO A 208 -1.51 12.85 0.44
CA PRO A 208 -0.41 12.17 1.14
C PRO A 208 -0.30 10.66 0.84
N HIS A 209 -1.30 10.09 0.17
CA HIS A 209 -1.44 8.64 -0.02
C HIS A 209 -1.58 7.91 1.32
N SER A 210 -0.62 7.03 1.68
CA SER A 210 -0.64 6.31 2.96
C SER A 210 0.63 6.57 3.79
N ASN A 211 1.36 7.65 3.50
CA ASN A 211 2.65 7.94 4.16
C ASN A 211 2.60 9.24 4.96
N GLY A 212 3.43 9.31 6.01
CA GLY A 212 3.58 10.50 6.84
C GLY A 212 2.45 10.74 7.84
N PHE A 213 1.51 9.82 8.04
CA PHE A 213 0.31 10.02 8.87
C PHE A 213 0.61 10.19 10.36
N SER A 214 1.71 9.64 10.87
CA SER A 214 2.15 9.91 12.24
C SER A 214 2.48 11.40 12.43
N LEU A 215 3.16 12.01 11.45
CA LEU A 215 3.49 13.44 11.48
C LEU A 215 2.24 14.29 11.23
N ILE A 216 1.38 13.95 10.26
CA ILE A 216 0.10 14.65 10.01
C ILE A 216 -0.74 14.73 11.29
N ARG A 217 -0.94 13.59 11.97
CA ARG A 217 -1.70 13.53 13.24
C ARG A 217 -1.04 14.35 14.33
N LYS A 218 0.30 14.33 14.39
CA LYS A 218 1.04 15.13 15.37
C LYS A 218 0.89 16.63 15.13
N VAL A 219 0.95 17.09 13.87
CA VAL A 219 0.71 18.50 13.53
C VAL A 219 -0.69 18.93 13.98
N VAL A 220 -1.71 18.16 13.64
CA VAL A 220 -3.11 18.44 14.05
C VAL A 220 -3.25 18.50 15.57
N GLU A 221 -2.63 17.56 16.29
CA GLU A 221 -2.62 17.52 17.76
C GLU A 221 -1.99 18.79 18.37
N VAL A 222 -0.78 19.14 17.94
CA VAL A 222 -0.04 20.26 18.57
C VAL A 222 -0.61 21.62 18.21
N THR A 223 -1.25 21.76 17.04
CA THR A 223 -1.91 22.98 16.59
C THR A 223 -3.37 23.07 17.05
N ASN A 224 -3.88 22.01 17.67
CA ASN A 224 -5.29 21.88 18.03
C ASN A 224 -6.24 22.20 16.85
N THR A 225 -5.87 21.77 15.63
CA THR A 225 -6.64 22.04 14.41
C THR A 225 -7.79 21.04 14.29
N SER A 226 -8.98 21.54 13.89
CA SER A 226 -10.11 20.66 13.58
C SER A 226 -9.89 19.94 12.24
N TRP A 227 -10.29 18.66 12.16
CA TRP A 227 -10.34 17.91 10.91
C TRP A 227 -11.32 18.50 9.90
N ASP A 228 -12.33 19.28 10.36
CA ASP A 228 -13.29 19.99 9.52
C ASP A 228 -12.77 21.34 9.02
N MET A 229 -11.51 21.71 9.33
CA MET A 229 -10.91 22.96 8.85
C MET A 229 -11.00 23.02 7.32
N PRO A 230 -11.55 24.15 6.77
CA PRO A 230 -11.59 24.34 5.32
C PRO A 230 -10.19 24.45 4.72
N LEU A 231 -9.93 23.67 3.67
CA LEU A 231 -8.67 23.66 2.94
C LEU A 231 -8.93 23.35 1.46
N ASP A 232 -8.58 24.26 0.57
CA ASP A 232 -8.73 24.11 -0.89
C ASP A 232 -10.13 23.64 -1.32
N GLY A 233 -11.17 24.26 -0.75
CA GLY A 233 -12.58 23.98 -1.06
C GLY A 233 -13.14 22.67 -0.49
N ARG A 234 -12.33 21.94 0.30
CA ARG A 234 -12.70 20.71 1.01
C ARG A 234 -12.41 20.86 2.51
N THR A 235 -12.54 19.79 3.29
CA THR A 235 -12.03 19.75 4.66
C THR A 235 -10.61 19.21 4.69
N LEU A 236 -9.85 19.51 5.76
CA LEU A 236 -8.54 18.91 6.00
C LEU A 236 -8.64 17.38 5.99
N ALA A 237 -9.69 16.82 6.64
CA ALA A 237 -9.97 15.39 6.63
C ALA A 237 -10.10 14.83 5.20
N ASP A 238 -10.83 15.51 4.31
CA ASP A 238 -10.98 15.08 2.92
C ASP A 238 -9.66 15.10 2.17
N CYS A 239 -8.84 16.15 2.39
CA CYS A 239 -7.53 16.27 1.72
C CYS A 239 -6.56 15.16 2.14
N VAL A 240 -6.54 14.78 3.42
CA VAL A 240 -5.61 13.75 3.92
C VAL A 240 -6.13 12.33 3.75
N MET A 241 -7.46 12.13 3.77
CA MET A 241 -8.07 10.81 3.60
C MET A 241 -8.29 10.39 2.15
N GLU A 242 -7.99 11.29 1.20
CA GLU A 242 -8.03 10.93 -0.23
C GLU A 242 -7.25 9.64 -0.46
N PRO A 243 -7.84 8.62 -1.14
CA PRO A 243 -7.17 7.33 -1.30
C PRO A 243 -5.95 7.42 -2.21
N THR A 244 -5.00 6.54 -1.97
CA THR A 244 -3.80 6.36 -2.79
C THR A 244 -4.17 6.17 -4.25
N ARG A 245 -3.56 6.98 -5.13
CA ARG A 245 -3.76 6.85 -6.58
C ARG A 245 -3.12 5.57 -7.09
N ILE A 246 -3.84 4.85 -7.93
CA ILE A 246 -3.39 3.62 -8.59
C ILE A 246 -3.06 3.95 -10.04
N TYR A 247 -1.79 3.81 -10.42
CA TYR A 247 -1.26 4.22 -11.72
C TYR A 247 -1.19 3.08 -12.76
N VAL A 248 -1.58 1.85 -12.37
CA VAL A 248 -1.28 0.62 -13.11
C VAL A 248 -1.74 0.68 -14.56
N LYS A 249 -3.03 0.96 -14.81
CA LYS A 249 -3.59 0.91 -16.19
C LYS A 249 -2.99 1.98 -17.08
N GLN A 250 -2.85 3.19 -16.55
CA GLN A 250 -2.34 4.35 -17.29
C GLN A 250 -0.88 4.13 -17.70
N VAL A 251 -0.04 3.73 -16.75
CA VAL A 251 1.38 3.45 -17.00
C VAL A 251 1.55 2.31 -18.00
N LEU A 252 0.86 1.18 -17.81
CA LEU A 252 0.93 0.05 -18.74
C LEU A 252 0.42 0.40 -20.16
N ASN A 253 -0.55 1.32 -20.29
CA ASN A 253 -0.98 1.82 -21.59
C ASN A 253 0.09 2.68 -22.25
N VAL A 254 0.72 3.60 -21.51
CA VAL A 254 1.81 4.44 -22.01
C VAL A 254 3.03 3.60 -22.43
N MET A 255 3.37 2.56 -21.66
CA MET A 255 4.48 1.64 -21.99
C MET A 255 4.32 0.94 -23.34
N LYS A 256 3.12 0.85 -23.91
CA LYS A 256 2.91 0.26 -25.24
C LYS A 256 3.56 1.08 -26.37
N SER A 257 3.81 2.37 -26.15
CA SER A 257 4.34 3.30 -27.16
C SER A 257 5.58 4.08 -26.69
N ILE A 258 5.81 4.17 -25.39
CA ILE A 258 6.91 4.92 -24.78
C ILE A 258 7.82 3.95 -24.03
N LYS A 259 9.13 4.06 -24.27
CA LYS A 259 10.11 3.28 -23.53
C LYS A 259 10.45 3.94 -22.21
N ILE A 260 9.88 3.44 -21.12
CA ILE A 260 10.22 3.87 -19.78
C ILE A 260 11.52 3.20 -19.34
N LYS A 261 12.50 3.98 -18.88
CA LYS A 261 13.81 3.49 -18.41
C LYS A 261 13.84 3.14 -16.94
N GLY A 262 13.01 3.83 -16.14
CA GLY A 262 12.90 3.63 -14.70
C GLY A 262 11.64 4.26 -14.14
N MET A 263 11.16 3.73 -13.01
CA MET A 263 10.05 4.28 -12.25
C MET A 263 10.32 4.18 -10.76
N ALA A 264 9.77 5.12 -9.99
CA ALA A 264 9.79 5.07 -8.53
C ALA A 264 8.41 5.45 -7.97
N HIS A 265 7.84 4.58 -7.16
CA HIS A 265 6.65 4.89 -6.34
C HIS A 265 7.08 5.73 -5.14
N ILE A 266 6.48 6.90 -4.99
CA ILE A 266 6.89 7.85 -3.94
C ILE A 266 6.08 7.60 -2.67
N THR A 267 6.70 6.87 -1.76
CA THR A 267 6.18 6.44 -0.46
C THR A 267 6.93 7.11 0.69
N GLY A 268 7.03 6.48 1.86
CA GLY A 268 7.91 6.94 2.94
C GLY A 268 9.37 7.03 2.46
N GLY A 269 10.03 8.12 2.80
CA GLY A 269 11.31 8.52 2.21
C GLY A 269 11.19 9.60 1.14
N GLY A 270 9.96 9.87 0.63
CA GLY A 270 9.68 10.91 -0.36
C GLY A 270 10.49 10.78 -1.64
N LEU A 271 10.69 11.89 -2.36
CA LEU A 271 11.50 11.90 -3.58
C LEU A 271 12.97 11.56 -3.30
N ILE A 272 13.50 12.04 -2.18
CA ILE A 272 14.93 11.96 -1.84
C ILE A 272 15.41 10.51 -1.68
N GLU A 273 14.60 9.63 -1.06
CA GLU A 273 15.01 8.26 -0.75
C GLU A 273 14.44 7.23 -1.74
N ASN A 274 13.33 7.53 -2.45
CA ASN A 274 12.73 6.57 -3.37
C ASN A 274 13.31 6.65 -4.79
N VAL A 275 13.57 7.85 -5.32
CA VAL A 275 14.13 7.99 -6.68
C VAL A 275 15.49 7.31 -6.82
N PRO A 276 16.44 7.40 -5.86
CA PRO A 276 17.75 6.73 -5.99
C PRO A 276 17.69 5.21 -6.11
N ARG A 277 16.59 4.55 -5.68
CA ARG A 277 16.47 3.08 -5.70
C ARG A 277 16.50 2.49 -7.11
N ILE A 278 16.13 3.30 -8.12
CA ILE A 278 16.11 2.86 -9.52
C ILE A 278 17.30 3.39 -10.33
N LEU A 279 18.10 4.28 -9.76
CA LEU A 279 19.19 4.92 -10.47
C LEU A 279 20.47 4.08 -10.46
N PRO A 280 21.24 4.04 -11.58
CA PRO A 280 22.62 3.59 -11.55
C PRO A 280 23.47 4.43 -10.57
N GLU A 281 24.47 3.79 -9.94
CA GLU A 281 25.29 4.42 -8.90
C GLU A 281 26.01 5.71 -9.34
N ASN A 282 26.31 5.84 -10.63
CA ASN A 282 26.99 6.99 -11.21
C ASN A 282 26.05 8.10 -11.68
N THR A 283 24.76 8.04 -11.33
CA THR A 283 23.75 9.02 -11.74
C THR A 283 23.09 9.69 -10.55
N GLN A 284 22.58 10.91 -10.77
CA GLN A 284 21.84 11.70 -9.79
C GLN A 284 20.61 12.30 -10.48
N ALA A 285 19.46 12.25 -9.81
CA ALA A 285 18.30 13.01 -10.20
C ALA A 285 18.35 14.41 -9.61
N VAL A 286 18.26 15.44 -10.46
CA VAL A 286 18.09 16.85 -10.06
C VAL A 286 16.65 17.23 -10.32
N ILE A 287 15.90 17.51 -9.26
CA ILE A 287 14.48 17.82 -9.29
C ILE A 287 14.28 19.28 -8.87
N HIS A 288 13.50 20.05 -9.65
CA HIS A 288 13.19 21.42 -9.37
C HIS A 288 11.86 21.53 -8.61
N ALA A 289 11.89 22.03 -7.36
CA ALA A 289 10.70 22.12 -6.49
C ALA A 289 9.59 23.04 -7.03
N ASP A 290 9.92 23.97 -7.90
CA ASP A 290 9.00 24.90 -8.57
C ASP A 290 8.40 24.34 -9.88
N SER A 291 8.81 23.15 -10.31
CA SER A 291 8.34 22.52 -11.55
C SER A 291 6.92 21.95 -11.46
N TRP A 292 6.35 21.83 -10.28
CA TRP A 292 4.97 21.41 -10.09
C TRP A 292 4.23 22.25 -9.03
N THR A 293 2.90 22.26 -9.12
CA THR A 293 2.07 22.85 -8.08
C THR A 293 1.84 21.85 -6.97
N ARG A 294 2.39 22.13 -5.80
CA ARG A 294 2.19 21.31 -4.60
C ARG A 294 0.75 21.47 -4.09
N PRO A 295 0.01 20.39 -3.77
CA PRO A 295 -1.30 20.46 -3.14
C PRO A 295 -1.27 21.22 -1.82
N ALA A 296 -2.31 22.02 -1.56
CA ALA A 296 -2.40 22.91 -0.40
C ALA A 296 -2.22 22.22 0.96
N VAL A 297 -2.54 20.92 1.04
CA VAL A 297 -2.36 20.15 2.27
C VAL A 297 -0.89 20.08 2.70
N PHE A 298 0.06 20.01 1.77
CA PHE A 298 1.48 19.99 2.10
C PHE A 298 2.00 21.38 2.52
N ASP A 299 1.48 22.45 1.92
CA ASP A 299 1.82 23.80 2.34
C ASP A 299 1.30 24.08 3.75
N TRP A 300 0.07 23.64 4.03
CA TRP A 300 -0.50 23.73 5.37
C TRP A 300 0.32 22.93 6.40
N LEU A 301 0.65 21.65 6.09
CA LEU A 301 1.45 20.81 6.97
C LEU A 301 2.80 21.46 7.31
N GLN A 302 3.48 21.97 6.29
CA GLN A 302 4.78 22.61 6.46
C GLN A 302 4.70 23.85 7.35
N GLN A 303 3.72 24.71 7.11
CA GLN A 303 3.55 25.97 7.87
C GLN A 303 3.05 25.69 9.29
N ALA A 304 1.98 24.91 9.45
CA ALA A 304 1.37 24.64 10.74
C ALA A 304 2.30 23.78 11.64
N GLY A 305 3.03 22.84 11.05
CA GLY A 305 3.98 21.99 11.75
C GLY A 305 5.37 22.59 11.91
N ASN A 306 5.64 23.76 11.29
CA ASN A 306 6.99 24.35 11.18
C ASN A 306 8.02 23.29 10.73
N ILE A 307 7.66 22.52 9.68
CA ILE A 307 8.46 21.40 9.19
C ILE A 307 9.52 21.93 8.23
N ASP A 308 10.78 21.51 8.44
CA ASP A 308 11.87 21.84 7.54
C ASP A 308 11.60 21.34 6.10
N SER A 309 12.05 22.09 5.10
CA SER A 309 11.80 21.75 3.68
C SER A 309 12.40 20.40 3.29
N HIS A 310 13.59 20.07 3.78
CA HIS A 310 14.21 18.77 3.52
C HIS A 310 13.38 17.63 4.15
N GLU A 311 12.89 17.83 5.38
CA GLU A 311 12.01 16.84 6.04
C GLU A 311 10.68 16.67 5.30
N MET A 312 10.09 17.74 4.76
CA MET A 312 8.92 17.63 3.87
C MET A 312 9.18 16.71 2.67
N HIS A 313 10.33 16.84 2.01
CA HIS A 313 10.71 16.01 0.86
C HIS A 313 11.17 14.60 1.23
N ARG A 314 11.42 14.35 2.50
CA ARG A 314 11.78 13.05 3.04
C ARG A 314 10.57 12.26 3.55
N VAL A 315 9.59 12.93 4.14
CA VAL A 315 8.42 12.27 4.74
C VAL A 315 7.27 12.12 3.75
N PHE A 316 7.06 13.13 2.89
CA PHE A 316 5.89 13.23 2.03
C PHE A 316 6.24 13.17 0.55
N ASN A 317 5.25 12.75 -0.24
CA ASN A 317 5.34 12.79 -1.71
C ASN A 317 5.23 14.22 -2.30
N ASN A 318 4.82 15.20 -1.51
CA ASN A 318 4.64 16.62 -1.90
C ASN A 318 3.82 16.83 -3.18
N GLY A 319 2.93 15.93 -3.52
CA GLY A 319 2.07 16.01 -4.69
C GLY A 319 2.54 15.18 -5.89
N ILE A 320 3.66 14.46 -5.77
CA ILE A 320 4.19 13.54 -6.80
C ILE A 320 4.13 12.11 -6.26
N GLY A 321 3.22 11.29 -6.80
CA GLY A 321 3.04 9.93 -6.32
C GLY A 321 3.85 8.88 -7.08
N MET A 322 4.23 9.18 -8.34
CA MET A 322 5.05 8.30 -9.18
C MET A 322 6.05 9.13 -9.96
N VAL A 323 7.29 8.70 -9.97
CA VAL A 323 8.34 9.25 -10.87
C VAL A 323 8.54 8.28 -12.02
N VAL A 324 8.70 8.83 -13.22
CA VAL A 324 8.96 8.09 -14.47
C VAL A 324 10.17 8.71 -15.17
N ILE A 325 11.14 7.90 -15.56
CA ILE A 325 12.36 8.33 -16.24
C ILE A 325 12.32 7.84 -17.68
N VAL A 326 12.49 8.77 -18.61
CA VAL A 326 12.49 8.52 -20.06
C VAL A 326 13.67 9.23 -20.72
N SER A 327 14.00 8.88 -21.97
CA SER A 327 14.99 9.64 -22.72
C SER A 327 14.50 11.06 -23.02
N ALA A 328 15.43 11.99 -23.26
CA ALA A 328 15.09 13.38 -23.60
C ALA A 328 14.22 13.46 -24.86
N GLU A 329 14.47 12.58 -25.84
CA GLU A 329 13.74 12.53 -27.11
C GLU A 329 12.29 12.07 -26.92
N GLU A 330 12.03 11.22 -25.92
CA GLU A 330 10.69 10.70 -25.66
C GLU A 330 9.89 11.54 -24.67
N ALA A 331 10.51 12.48 -23.96
CA ALA A 331 9.88 13.20 -22.84
C ALA A 331 8.57 13.89 -23.21
N ASP A 332 8.51 14.66 -24.30
CA ASP A 332 7.31 15.36 -24.71
C ASP A 332 6.21 14.41 -25.21
N ALA A 333 6.60 13.30 -25.84
CA ALA A 333 5.65 12.25 -26.26
C ALA A 333 5.10 11.49 -25.04
N ALA A 334 5.94 11.21 -24.06
CA ALA A 334 5.56 10.57 -22.81
C ALA A 334 4.56 11.44 -22.02
N MET A 335 4.83 12.74 -21.87
CA MET A 335 3.90 13.67 -21.21
C MET A 335 2.54 13.66 -21.89
N LYS A 336 2.48 13.81 -23.20
CA LYS A 336 1.21 13.75 -23.96
C LYS A 336 0.50 12.42 -23.83
N ALA A 337 1.23 11.31 -23.77
CA ALA A 337 0.64 10.00 -23.58
C ALA A 337 0.03 9.84 -22.18
N PHE A 338 0.70 10.31 -21.13
CA PHE A 338 0.15 10.33 -19.77
C PHE A 338 -1.07 11.25 -19.66
N GLU A 339 -1.02 12.43 -20.25
CA GLU A 339 -2.18 13.35 -20.28
C GLU A 339 -3.38 12.74 -21.00
N ALA A 340 -3.16 12.00 -22.09
CA ALA A 340 -4.23 11.28 -22.80
C ALA A 340 -4.88 10.16 -21.97
N GLU A 341 -4.10 9.55 -21.04
CA GLU A 341 -4.61 8.58 -20.07
C GLU A 341 -5.27 9.27 -18.83
N GLY A 342 -5.35 10.60 -18.81
CA GLY A 342 -5.96 11.38 -17.73
C GLY A 342 -5.04 11.62 -16.54
N GLU A 343 -3.73 11.43 -16.69
CA GLU A 343 -2.75 11.74 -15.67
C GLU A 343 -2.34 13.22 -15.74
N LYS A 344 -2.20 13.86 -14.57
CA LYS A 344 -1.51 15.14 -14.47
C LYS A 344 -0.03 14.88 -14.33
N VAL A 345 0.74 15.25 -15.36
CA VAL A 345 2.17 14.97 -15.45
C VAL A 345 2.97 16.27 -15.43
N PHE A 346 4.16 16.22 -14.84
CA PHE A 346 5.08 17.35 -14.72
C PHE A 346 6.48 16.92 -15.18
N ARG A 347 7.21 17.84 -15.78
CA ARG A 347 8.64 17.67 -16.04
C ARG A 347 9.40 18.17 -14.81
N LEU A 348 9.82 17.24 -13.95
CA LEU A 348 10.42 17.56 -12.65
C LEU A 348 11.87 18.01 -12.75
N GLY A 349 12.62 17.50 -13.72
CA GLY A 349 14.05 17.72 -13.84
C GLY A 349 14.72 16.74 -14.75
N GLU A 350 15.99 16.46 -14.49
CA GLU A 350 16.86 15.65 -15.33
C GLU A 350 17.77 14.74 -14.51
N ILE A 351 18.34 13.75 -15.21
CA ILE A 351 19.41 12.91 -14.69
C ILE A 351 20.75 13.51 -15.10
N VAL A 352 21.67 13.62 -14.16
CA VAL A 352 23.04 14.10 -14.37
C VAL A 352 24.05 13.06 -13.92
N ASP A 353 25.32 13.26 -14.30
CA ASP A 353 26.42 12.48 -13.75
C ASP A 353 26.58 12.81 -12.26
N ARG A 354 26.66 11.77 -11.44
CA ARG A 354 26.85 11.86 -9.99
C ARG A 354 28.32 11.81 -9.64
N LYS A 355 28.79 12.76 -8.84
CA LYS A 355 30.14 12.73 -8.28
C LYS A 355 30.19 11.93 -6.99
N ASP A 356 31.38 11.45 -6.65
CA ASP A 356 31.59 10.69 -5.43
C ASP A 356 31.15 11.51 -4.19
N GLY A 357 30.33 10.88 -3.33
CA GLY A 357 29.84 11.48 -2.12
C GLY A 357 28.59 12.36 -2.28
N GLU A 358 28.11 12.62 -3.49
CA GLU A 358 26.84 13.31 -3.72
C GLU A 358 25.64 12.37 -3.49
N PRO A 359 24.47 12.90 -3.05
CA PRO A 359 23.26 12.10 -2.92
C PRO A 359 22.74 11.64 -4.30
N GLY A 360 22.00 10.54 -4.35
CA GLY A 360 21.40 10.05 -5.61
C GLY A 360 20.24 10.91 -6.13
N CYS A 361 19.62 11.72 -5.27
CA CYS A 361 18.56 12.66 -5.64
C CYS A 361 18.69 13.95 -4.82
N VAL A 362 18.51 15.07 -5.49
CA VAL A 362 18.41 16.40 -4.86
C VAL A 362 17.14 17.10 -5.35
N VAL A 363 16.49 17.84 -4.44
CA VAL A 363 15.37 18.73 -4.75
C VAL A 363 15.85 20.17 -4.49
N ILE A 364 15.88 20.99 -5.52
CA ILE A 364 16.44 22.36 -5.52
C ILE A 364 15.37 23.40 -5.85
#